data_65002348425bc07b81dd1f98e7335e5f
#
_entry.id   65002348425bc07b81dd1f98e7335e5f
#
_cell.length_a   1.000
_cell.length_b   1.000
_cell.length_c   1.000
_cell.angle_alpha   90.00
_cell.angle_beta   90.00
_cell.angle_gamma   90.00
#
_symmetry.space_group_name_H-M   'P 1'
#
loop_
_entity.id
_entity.type
_entity.pdbx_description
1 polymer ?
#
loop_
_entity_poly.entity_id
_entity_poly.type
_entity_poly.pdbx_seq_one_letter_code
_entity_poly.pdbx_strand_id
1 'polypeptide(L)'
;MPDISAICHMFSLLPLDCLKLSFMQQALLAVLLLTPMTAALGVEVISFRMAFFSDAIGHSAFAGVALGLLLSVDPHWSMPAFGVLVGLAVMAVRRGSALSSDTVIGIVFSAVVAFGLAVVSRQPGMARTMQQFLYGDVLTVSQGEILCL
;
A
#
# COMPACT_ATOMS: atom_id res chain seq x y z
N MET A 1 -18.60 -6.54 -19.32
CA MET A 1 -17.84 -6.50 -18.05
C MET A 1 -17.87 -7.91 -17.52
N PRO A 2 -16.74 -8.52 -17.17
CA PRO A 2 -16.77 -9.85 -16.57
C PRO A 2 -17.55 -9.77 -15.26
N ASP A 3 -18.58 -10.59 -15.13
CA ASP A 3 -19.42 -10.64 -13.94
C ASP A 3 -18.64 -11.27 -12.79
N ILE A 4 -18.05 -10.41 -11.93
CA ILE A 4 -17.44 -10.85 -10.67
C ILE A 4 -18.44 -11.64 -9.82
N SER A 5 -19.75 -11.36 -9.99
CA SER A 5 -20.83 -12.12 -9.36
C SER A 5 -20.79 -13.63 -9.67
N ALA A 6 -20.38 -14.02 -10.87
CA ALA A 6 -20.25 -15.43 -11.25
C ALA A 6 -19.10 -16.12 -10.50
N ILE A 7 -17.99 -15.42 -10.28
CA ILE A 7 -16.83 -15.92 -9.52
C ILE A 7 -17.16 -15.98 -8.03
N CYS A 8 -17.82 -14.97 -7.49
CA CYS A 8 -18.31 -14.96 -6.10
C CYS A 8 -19.31 -16.11 -5.85
N HIS A 9 -20.16 -16.42 -6.83
CA HIS A 9 -21.10 -17.55 -6.72
C HIS A 9 -20.39 -18.91 -6.66
N MET A 10 -19.23 -19.03 -7.27
CA MET A 10 -18.41 -20.26 -7.20
C MET A 10 -17.87 -20.49 -5.78
N PHE A 11 -17.57 -19.42 -5.01
CA PHE A 11 -17.18 -19.53 -3.62
C PHE A 11 -18.33 -19.91 -2.68
N SER A 12 -19.58 -19.62 -3.04
CA SER A 12 -20.75 -20.02 -2.24
C SER A 12 -21.02 -21.53 -2.27
N LEU A 13 -20.40 -22.27 -3.20
CA LEU A 13 -20.46 -23.74 -3.29
C LEU A 13 -19.53 -24.44 -2.29
N LEU A 14 -18.60 -23.74 -1.68
CA LEU A 14 -17.76 -24.30 -0.62
C LEU A 14 -18.57 -24.46 0.68
N PRO A 15 -18.42 -25.59 1.41
CA PRO A 15 -19.20 -25.88 2.61
C PRO A 15 -18.74 -25.10 3.85
N LEU A 16 -18.53 -23.78 3.69
CA LEU A 16 -18.09 -22.86 4.75
C LEU A 16 -19.14 -21.75 4.86
N ASP A 17 -19.84 -21.72 5.99
CA ASP A 17 -20.92 -20.73 6.21
C ASP A 17 -20.45 -19.26 6.16
N CYS A 18 -19.19 -19.00 6.50
CA CYS A 18 -18.59 -17.67 6.41
C CYS A 18 -18.45 -17.17 4.95
N LEU A 19 -18.32 -18.05 3.96
CA LEU A 19 -18.23 -17.67 2.54
C LEU A 19 -19.57 -17.32 1.90
N LYS A 20 -20.68 -17.46 2.62
CA LYS A 20 -22.00 -17.02 2.16
C LYS A 20 -22.21 -15.51 2.26
N LEU A 21 -21.34 -14.81 2.98
CA LEU A 21 -21.39 -13.35 3.14
C LEU A 21 -20.67 -12.68 1.96
N SER A 22 -21.36 -11.78 1.28
CA SER A 22 -20.85 -11.11 0.07
C SER A 22 -19.52 -10.37 0.30
N PHE A 23 -19.36 -9.71 1.45
CA PHE A 23 -18.11 -9.03 1.79
C PHE A 23 -16.93 -9.99 1.97
N MET A 24 -17.18 -11.21 2.49
CA MET A 24 -16.14 -12.22 2.65
C MET A 24 -15.67 -12.77 1.29
N GLN A 25 -16.57 -12.93 0.35
CA GLN A 25 -16.25 -13.35 -1.02
C GLN A 25 -15.41 -12.29 -1.73
N GLN A 26 -15.76 -11.02 -1.58
CA GLN A 26 -15.02 -9.90 -2.15
C GLN A 26 -13.61 -9.79 -1.53
N ALA A 27 -13.51 -9.89 -0.21
CA ALA A 27 -12.24 -9.89 0.49
C ALA A 27 -11.33 -11.06 0.06
N LEU A 28 -11.90 -12.26 -0.07
CA LEU A 28 -11.16 -13.44 -0.52
C LEU A 28 -10.65 -13.29 -1.96
N LEU A 29 -11.48 -12.74 -2.84
CA LEU A 29 -11.09 -12.43 -4.22
C LEU A 29 -9.95 -11.41 -4.28
N ALA A 30 -10.06 -10.32 -3.51
CA ALA A 30 -9.01 -9.30 -3.44
C ALA A 30 -7.69 -9.89 -2.97
N VAL A 31 -7.69 -10.70 -1.89
CA VAL A 31 -6.50 -11.37 -1.39
C VAL A 31 -5.92 -12.33 -2.42
N LEU A 32 -6.76 -13.11 -3.11
CA LEU A 32 -6.32 -14.08 -4.10
C LEU A 32 -5.69 -13.42 -5.33
N LEU A 33 -6.16 -12.24 -5.73
CA LEU A 33 -5.57 -11.44 -6.80
C LEU A 33 -4.28 -10.75 -6.36
N LEU A 34 -4.24 -10.21 -5.14
CA LEU A 34 -3.07 -9.52 -4.59
C LEU A 34 -1.90 -10.48 -4.31
N THR A 35 -2.18 -11.71 -3.87
CA THR A 35 -1.14 -12.67 -3.47
C THR A 35 -0.12 -12.95 -4.56
N PRO A 36 -0.47 -13.29 -5.82
CA PRO A 36 0.53 -13.53 -6.86
C PRO A 36 1.31 -12.27 -7.23
N MET A 37 0.68 -11.10 -7.20
CA MET A 37 1.35 -9.83 -7.49
C MET A 37 2.38 -9.49 -6.42
N THR A 38 2.01 -9.61 -5.14
CA THR A 38 2.92 -9.37 -4.02
C THR A 38 4.02 -10.41 -3.94
N ALA A 39 3.74 -11.67 -4.28
CA ALA A 39 4.76 -12.72 -4.36
C ALA A 39 5.79 -12.43 -5.46
N ALA A 40 5.36 -12.00 -6.65
CA ALA A 40 6.26 -11.61 -7.73
C ALA A 40 7.17 -10.43 -7.31
N LEU A 41 6.58 -9.37 -6.71
CA LEU A 41 7.35 -8.25 -6.18
C LEU A 41 8.33 -8.69 -5.08
N GLY A 42 7.94 -9.62 -4.22
CA GLY A 42 8.81 -10.17 -3.17
C GLY A 42 10.05 -10.86 -3.75
N VAL A 43 9.89 -11.64 -4.81
CA VAL A 43 11.02 -12.27 -5.52
C VAL A 43 11.97 -11.23 -6.11
N GLU A 44 11.44 -10.17 -6.72
CA GLU A 44 12.23 -9.05 -7.24
C GLU A 44 13.03 -8.36 -6.12
N VAL A 45 12.38 -8.01 -5.01
CA VAL A 45 12.99 -7.35 -3.85
C VAL A 45 14.16 -8.18 -3.30
N ILE A 46 13.98 -9.50 -3.15
CA ILE A 46 15.02 -10.42 -2.68
C ILE A 46 16.15 -10.51 -3.71
N SER A 47 15.83 -10.63 -4.99
CA SER A 47 16.82 -10.75 -6.09
C SER A 47 17.72 -9.53 -6.18
N PHE A 48 17.18 -8.34 -5.92
CA PHE A 48 17.94 -7.09 -5.90
C PHE A 48 18.61 -6.79 -4.55
N ARG A 49 18.48 -7.66 -3.55
CA ARG A 49 19.00 -7.47 -2.18
C ARG A 49 18.54 -6.15 -1.56
N MET A 50 17.23 -5.88 -1.65
CA MET A 50 16.61 -4.65 -1.15
C MET A 50 15.66 -4.97 0.02
N ALA A 51 16.19 -5.50 1.13
CA ALA A 51 15.39 -6.00 2.25
C ALA A 51 14.46 -4.94 2.85
N PHE A 52 14.93 -3.69 2.96
CA PHE A 52 14.17 -2.58 3.53
C PHE A 52 13.23 -1.88 2.54
N PHE A 53 13.15 -2.35 1.28
CA PHE A 53 12.35 -1.69 0.26
C PHE A 53 10.85 -1.66 0.61
N SER A 54 10.31 -2.78 1.06
CA SER A 54 8.88 -2.88 1.42
C SER A 54 8.52 -1.95 2.57
N ASP A 55 9.37 -1.86 3.58
CA ASP A 55 9.18 -0.96 4.72
C ASP A 55 9.24 0.51 4.28
N ALA A 56 10.21 0.86 3.42
CA ALA A 56 10.34 2.21 2.91
C ALA A 56 9.11 2.63 2.10
N ILE A 57 8.55 1.75 1.26
CA ILE A 57 7.34 2.04 0.50
C ILE A 57 6.11 2.11 1.42
N GLY A 58 5.96 1.20 2.38
CA GLY A 58 4.85 1.23 3.33
C GLY A 58 4.81 2.53 4.14
N HIS A 59 5.95 2.97 4.66
CA HIS A 59 6.04 4.24 5.38
C HIS A 59 5.94 5.47 4.45
N SER A 60 6.32 5.34 3.18
CA SER A 60 6.07 6.41 2.20
C SER A 60 4.58 6.62 1.95
N ALA A 61 3.78 5.56 1.93
CA ALA A 61 2.33 5.66 1.86
C ALA A 61 1.76 6.46 3.03
N PHE A 62 2.24 6.19 4.26
CA PHE A 62 1.90 6.97 5.45
C PHE A 62 2.21 8.46 5.29
N ALA A 63 3.42 8.81 4.88
CA ALA A 63 3.80 10.19 4.64
C ALA A 63 2.99 10.83 3.49
N GLY A 64 2.67 10.04 2.46
CA GLY A 64 1.84 10.45 1.34
C GLY A 64 0.41 10.81 1.75
N VAL A 65 -0.23 10.00 2.62
CA VAL A 65 -1.55 10.32 3.19
C VAL A 65 -1.48 11.61 4.03
N ALA A 66 -0.46 11.74 4.89
CA ALA A 66 -0.28 12.93 5.72
C ALA A 66 -0.17 14.20 4.88
N LEU A 67 0.61 14.14 3.81
CA LEU A 67 0.77 15.24 2.85
C LEU A 67 -0.52 15.54 2.10
N GLY A 68 -1.22 14.50 1.63
CA GLY A 68 -2.50 14.65 0.94
C GLY A 68 -3.52 15.38 1.81
N LEU A 69 -3.67 14.96 3.07
CA LEU A 69 -4.56 15.61 4.03
C LEU A 69 -4.14 17.06 4.34
N LEU A 70 -2.83 17.32 4.45
CA LEU A 70 -2.32 18.66 4.69
C LEU A 70 -2.60 19.61 3.52
N LEU A 71 -2.46 19.11 2.29
CA LEU A 71 -2.65 19.89 1.05
C LEU A 71 -4.08 19.87 0.55
N SER A 72 -5.00 19.20 1.27
CA SER A 72 -6.39 18.99 0.85
C SER A 72 -6.51 18.28 -0.51
N VAL A 73 -5.56 17.40 -0.80
CA VAL A 73 -5.56 16.52 -1.97
C VAL A 73 -6.07 15.15 -1.54
N ASP A 74 -6.80 14.48 -2.43
CA ASP A 74 -7.31 13.13 -2.17
C ASP A 74 -6.15 12.16 -1.84
N PRO A 75 -6.20 11.49 -0.67
CA PRO A 75 -5.17 10.53 -0.24
C PRO A 75 -4.93 9.40 -1.23
N HIS A 76 -5.95 8.97 -1.99
CA HIS A 76 -5.82 7.92 -3.01
C HIS A 76 -4.81 8.27 -4.11
N TRP A 77 -4.65 9.55 -4.43
CA TRP A 77 -3.67 10.03 -5.41
C TRP A 77 -2.34 10.44 -4.77
N SER A 78 -2.38 11.00 -3.56
CA SER A 78 -1.15 11.43 -2.89
C SER A 78 -0.27 10.27 -2.43
N MET A 79 -0.85 9.14 -2.04
CA MET A 79 -0.10 7.93 -1.66
C MET A 79 0.81 7.42 -2.79
N PRO A 80 0.27 7.04 -3.98
CA PRO A 80 1.12 6.53 -5.06
C PRO A 80 2.08 7.60 -5.59
N ALA A 81 1.66 8.86 -5.67
CA ALA A 81 2.53 9.95 -6.10
C ALA A 81 3.74 10.11 -5.20
N PHE A 82 3.53 10.07 -3.88
CA PHE A 82 4.61 10.16 -2.91
C PHE A 82 5.50 8.93 -2.92
N GLY A 83 4.92 7.72 -3.10
CA GLY A 83 5.68 6.48 -3.27
C GLY A 83 6.62 6.54 -4.48
N VAL A 84 6.13 7.03 -5.62
CA VAL A 84 6.97 7.25 -6.82
C VAL A 84 8.09 8.26 -6.53
N LEU A 85 7.79 9.35 -5.83
CA LEU A 85 8.78 10.35 -5.46
C LEU A 85 9.88 9.75 -4.58
N VAL A 86 9.52 8.94 -3.59
CA VAL A 86 10.48 8.24 -2.73
C VAL A 86 11.32 7.24 -3.55
N GLY A 87 10.70 6.49 -4.45
CA GLY A 87 11.41 5.59 -5.36
C GLY A 87 12.44 6.32 -6.24
N LEU A 88 12.07 7.47 -6.77
CA LEU A 88 12.98 8.33 -7.55
C LEU A 88 14.11 8.88 -6.68
N ALA A 89 13.82 9.28 -5.44
CA ALA A 89 14.83 9.74 -4.49
C ALA A 89 15.87 8.63 -4.18
N VAL A 90 15.40 7.39 -3.94
CA VAL A 90 16.29 6.23 -3.75
C VAL A 90 17.16 6.02 -4.99
N MET A 91 16.59 6.07 -6.18
CA MET A 91 17.37 5.92 -7.43
C MET A 91 18.40 7.04 -7.62
N ALA A 92 18.02 8.28 -7.32
CA ALA A 92 18.92 9.44 -7.46
C ALA A 92 20.12 9.32 -6.51
N VAL A 93 19.87 9.00 -5.23
CA VAL A 93 20.94 8.84 -4.24
C VAL A 93 21.83 7.63 -4.59
N ARG A 94 21.24 6.52 -5.05
CA ARG A 94 21.97 5.32 -5.46
C ARG A 94 22.91 5.58 -6.64
N ARG A 95 22.47 6.36 -7.63
CA ARG A 95 23.31 6.71 -8.80
C ARG A 95 24.53 7.55 -8.45
N GLY A 96 24.43 8.38 -7.39
CA GLY A 96 25.48 9.28 -6.96
C GLY A 96 26.40 8.73 -5.85
N SER A 97 26.14 7.51 -5.35
CA SER A 97 26.86 6.94 -4.21
C SER A 97 27.37 5.53 -4.47
N ALA A 98 28.49 5.17 -3.85
CA ALA A 98 29.03 3.82 -3.82
C ALA A 98 28.43 2.94 -2.71
N LEU A 99 27.34 3.41 -2.07
CA LEU A 99 26.68 2.73 -0.96
C LEU A 99 25.85 1.53 -1.44
N SER A 100 25.65 0.55 -0.55
CA SER A 100 24.75 -0.56 -0.83
C SER A 100 23.31 -0.08 -1.01
N SER A 101 22.51 -0.82 -1.79
CA SER A 101 21.09 -0.49 -2.01
C SER A 101 20.32 -0.36 -0.70
N ASP A 102 20.52 -1.29 0.24
CA ASP A 102 19.87 -1.28 1.55
C ASP A 102 20.27 -0.06 2.40
N THR A 103 21.53 0.36 2.34
CA THR A 103 21.99 1.56 3.05
C THR A 103 21.27 2.81 2.54
N VAL A 104 21.19 2.95 1.21
CA VAL A 104 20.50 4.09 0.59
C VAL A 104 19.00 4.09 0.94
N ILE A 105 18.36 2.92 0.86
CA ILE A 105 16.95 2.77 1.22
C ILE A 105 16.74 3.12 2.70
N GLY A 106 17.61 2.65 3.60
CA GLY A 106 17.53 2.95 5.03
C GLY A 106 17.66 4.45 5.35
N ILE A 107 18.53 5.16 4.66
CA ILE A 107 18.67 6.63 4.81
C ILE A 107 17.39 7.34 4.34
N VAL A 108 16.91 7.02 3.14
CA VAL A 108 15.71 7.64 2.59
C VAL A 108 14.49 7.28 3.45
N PHE A 109 14.36 6.02 3.88
CA PHE A 109 13.33 5.56 4.80
C PHE A 109 13.29 6.40 6.09
N SER A 110 14.43 6.56 6.76
CA SER A 110 14.52 7.34 7.99
C SER A 110 14.07 8.80 7.78
N ALA A 111 14.48 9.41 6.66
CA ALA A 111 14.05 10.75 6.29
C ALA A 111 12.53 10.84 6.05
N VAL A 112 11.96 9.88 5.35
CA VAL A 112 10.52 9.80 5.05
C VAL A 112 9.70 9.63 6.33
N VAL A 113 10.13 8.73 7.23
CA VAL A 113 9.46 8.52 8.53
C VAL A 113 9.49 9.79 9.37
N ALA A 114 10.66 10.41 9.50
CA ALA A 114 10.81 11.67 10.25
C ALA A 114 9.94 12.79 9.66
N PHE A 115 9.89 12.89 8.33
CA PHE A 115 9.04 13.85 7.64
C PHE A 115 7.54 13.58 7.88
N GLY A 116 7.10 12.34 7.71
CA GLY A 116 5.70 11.94 7.93
C GLY A 116 5.27 12.24 9.37
N LEU A 117 6.10 11.91 10.35
CA LEU A 117 5.83 12.18 11.76
C LEU A 117 5.77 13.69 12.04
N ALA A 118 6.66 14.47 11.44
CA ALA A 118 6.65 15.94 11.57
C ALA A 118 5.38 16.55 10.99
N VAL A 119 4.88 16.04 9.87
CA VAL A 119 3.62 16.50 9.27
C VAL A 119 2.43 16.15 10.16
N VAL A 120 2.36 14.91 10.64
CA VAL A 120 1.24 14.44 11.50
C VAL A 120 1.19 15.22 12.82
N SER A 121 2.35 15.53 13.41
CA SER A 121 2.43 16.27 14.68
C SER A 121 1.91 17.71 14.59
N ARG A 122 1.78 18.27 13.38
CA ARG A 122 1.30 19.63 13.16
C ARG A 122 -0.20 19.80 13.25
N GLN A 123 -0.99 18.71 13.10
CA GLN A 123 -2.46 18.80 13.11
C GLN A 123 -3.08 17.83 14.10
N PRO A 124 -3.78 18.34 15.14
CA PRO A 124 -4.55 17.50 16.06
C PRO A 124 -5.64 16.71 15.33
N GLY A 125 -5.70 15.40 15.57
CA GLY A 125 -6.71 14.52 14.96
C GLY A 125 -6.30 13.86 13.65
N MET A 126 -5.26 14.34 12.96
CA MET A 126 -4.77 13.74 11.71
C MET A 126 -4.37 12.27 11.87
N ALA A 127 -3.81 11.90 13.02
CA ALA A 127 -3.42 10.52 13.31
C ALA A 127 -4.61 9.52 13.22
N ARG A 128 -5.80 9.92 13.65
CA ARG A 128 -7.00 9.08 13.59
C ARG A 128 -7.48 8.88 12.14
N THR A 129 -7.51 9.94 11.36
CA THR A 129 -7.90 9.88 9.94
C THR A 129 -6.90 9.04 9.14
N MET A 130 -5.61 9.18 9.43
CA MET A 130 -4.57 8.38 8.79
C MET A 130 -4.68 6.90 9.11
N GLN A 131 -5.01 6.53 10.36
CA GLN A 131 -5.21 5.13 10.72
C GLN A 131 -6.32 4.49 9.88
N GLN A 132 -7.42 5.19 9.62
CA GLN A 132 -8.50 4.69 8.77
C GLN A 132 -8.04 4.40 7.34
N PHE A 133 -7.16 5.25 6.77
CA PHE A 133 -6.62 5.03 5.43
C PHE A 133 -5.58 3.90 5.37
N LEU A 134 -4.75 3.76 6.40
CA LEU A 134 -3.66 2.79 6.39
C LEU A 134 -4.10 1.37 6.69
N TYR A 135 -5.02 1.21 7.63
CA TYR A 135 -5.51 -0.12 7.99
C TYR A 135 -6.59 -0.61 7.03
N GLY A 136 -7.22 0.32 6.28
CA GLY A 136 -8.34 -0.01 5.42
C GLY A 136 -9.50 -0.63 6.20
N ASP A 137 -10.57 -0.92 5.53
CA ASP A 137 -11.67 -1.70 6.09
C ASP A 137 -12.02 -2.82 5.11
N VAL A 138 -11.62 -4.03 5.47
CA VAL A 138 -11.90 -5.25 4.67
C VAL A 138 -13.41 -5.43 4.47
N LEU A 139 -14.23 -4.85 5.36
CA LEU A 139 -15.69 -4.93 5.27
C LEU A 139 -16.28 -4.01 4.18
N THR A 140 -15.53 -3.00 3.76
CA THR A 140 -15.97 -2.00 2.78
C THR A 140 -15.46 -2.23 1.36
N VAL A 141 -14.67 -3.30 1.13
CA VAL A 141 -14.15 -3.63 -0.20
C VAL A 141 -15.28 -3.75 -1.21
N SER A 142 -15.30 -2.84 -2.18
CA SER A 142 -16.33 -2.79 -3.23
C SER A 142 -15.90 -3.57 -4.50
N GLN A 143 -16.90 -3.97 -5.30
CA GLN A 143 -16.62 -4.63 -6.58
C GLN A 143 -15.83 -3.74 -7.55
N GLY A 144 -16.00 -2.42 -7.47
CA GLY A 144 -15.25 -1.45 -8.28
C GLY A 144 -13.77 -1.43 -7.94
N GLU A 145 -13.42 -1.54 -6.67
CA GLU A 145 -12.01 -1.56 -6.22
C GLU A 145 -11.29 -2.84 -6.64
N ILE A 146 -12.00 -3.99 -6.64
CA ILE A 146 -11.44 -5.27 -7.11
C ILE A 146 -11.13 -5.21 -8.61
N LEU A 147 -11.92 -4.48 -9.41
CA LEU A 147 -11.70 -4.31 -10.84
C LEU A 147 -10.52 -3.37 -11.17
N CYS A 148 -10.10 -2.53 -10.24
CA CYS A 148 -8.95 -1.63 -10.38
C CYS A 148 -7.62 -2.26 -9.95
N LEU A 149 -7.65 -3.50 -9.41
CA LEU A 149 -6.48 -4.30 -9.06
C LEU A 149 -5.95 -5.08 -10.27
#